data_065b7a97bbcb21389975dbd6bfb6b744
#
_entry.id   065b7a97bbcb21389975dbd6bfb6b744
#
_cell.length_a   1.000
_cell.length_b   1.000
_cell.length_c   1.000
_cell.angle_alpha   90.00
_cell.angle_beta   90.00
_cell.angle_gamma   90.00
#
_symmetry.space_group_name_H-M   'P 1'
#
loop_
_entity.id
_entity.type
_entity.pdbx_description
1 polymer ?
#
loop_
_entity_poly.entity_id
_entity_poly.type
_entity_poly.pdbx_seq_one_letter_code
_entity_poly.pdbx_strand_id
1 'polypeptide(L)'
;MTADSASPLVPDTRTRILDLAEGFLLERGFNAFSYQHLAKELGMKPAAIHYHYPSKDDLGGAIVARQLRRLRKWRDLPRVADLVPRQQFEALVAVYDNHLGHDRRVCLFGALAADFRTLPVPMQTELRTFNRELTEWLATVLAVGRATGTMRFVGSPAAKAAQLLTTLTGALQVARVHDETPFQVIVGQLRLELFGT
;
A
#
# COMPACT_ATOMS: atom_id res chain seq x y z
N MET A 1 5.19 -44.08 -7.86
CA MET A 1 4.47 -42.82 -7.62
C MET A 1 5.49 -41.79 -7.17
N THR A 2 6.05 -41.08 -8.10
CA THR A 2 7.07 -40.04 -7.86
C THR A 2 6.35 -38.70 -7.65
N ALA A 3 6.43 -38.18 -6.43
CA ALA A 3 5.93 -36.84 -6.11
C ALA A 3 6.79 -35.80 -6.85
N ASP A 4 6.16 -35.11 -7.78
CA ASP A 4 6.74 -33.96 -8.51
C ASP A 4 6.87 -32.80 -7.50
N SER A 5 8.08 -32.64 -6.98
CA SER A 5 8.44 -31.50 -6.13
C SER A 5 8.64 -30.28 -7.04
N ALA A 6 7.56 -29.53 -7.29
CA ALA A 6 7.66 -28.23 -7.94
C ALA A 6 8.57 -27.32 -7.11
N SER A 7 9.82 -27.19 -7.56
CA SER A 7 10.78 -26.22 -7.02
C SER A 7 10.16 -24.82 -7.13
N PRO A 8 10.20 -23.97 -6.09
CA PRO A 8 9.65 -22.63 -6.17
C PRO A 8 10.33 -21.88 -7.32
N LEU A 9 9.55 -21.45 -8.31
CA LEU A 9 10.03 -20.68 -9.46
C LEU A 9 10.76 -19.43 -8.93
N VAL A 10 12.08 -19.39 -9.12
CA VAL A 10 12.88 -18.20 -8.82
C VAL A 10 12.33 -17.06 -9.67
N PRO A 11 11.89 -15.94 -9.06
CA PRO A 11 11.36 -14.82 -9.83
C PRO A 11 12.35 -14.36 -10.89
N ASP A 12 11.86 -13.98 -12.08
CA ASP A 12 12.71 -13.46 -13.13
C ASP A 12 13.45 -12.18 -12.67
N THR A 13 14.52 -11.83 -13.36
CA THR A 13 15.37 -10.68 -12.99
C THR A 13 14.58 -9.38 -12.94
N ARG A 14 13.63 -9.20 -13.85
CA ARG A 14 12.79 -8.00 -13.88
C ARG A 14 11.93 -7.88 -12.63
N THR A 15 11.34 -8.98 -12.19
CA THR A 15 10.55 -9.06 -10.95
C THR A 15 11.43 -8.83 -9.72
N ARG A 16 12.61 -9.42 -9.64
CA ARG A 16 13.56 -9.20 -8.52
C ARG A 16 13.97 -7.73 -8.39
N ILE A 17 14.26 -7.05 -9.51
CA ILE A 17 14.56 -5.61 -9.52
C ILE A 17 13.37 -4.82 -8.99
N LEU A 18 12.16 -5.13 -9.46
CA LEU A 18 10.94 -4.43 -9.09
C LEU A 18 10.61 -4.62 -7.60
N ASP A 19 10.80 -5.83 -7.06
CA ASP A 19 10.55 -6.14 -5.65
C ASP A 19 11.49 -5.37 -4.72
N LEU A 20 12.79 -5.37 -5.04
CA LEU A 20 13.77 -4.63 -4.25
C LEU A 20 13.54 -3.10 -4.33
N ALA A 21 13.26 -2.59 -5.53
CA ALA A 21 12.99 -1.18 -5.73
C ALA A 21 11.72 -0.71 -5.01
N GLU A 22 10.67 -1.52 -4.99
CA GLU A 22 9.47 -1.28 -4.19
C GLU A 22 9.79 -1.26 -2.69
N GLY A 23 10.60 -2.20 -2.21
CA GLY A 23 11.09 -2.18 -0.83
C GLY A 23 11.77 -0.86 -0.47
N PHE A 24 12.73 -0.43 -1.29
CA PHE A 24 13.43 0.85 -1.08
C PHE A 24 12.50 2.06 -1.14
N LEU A 25 11.54 2.07 -2.08
CA LEU A 25 10.57 3.14 -2.17
C LEU A 25 9.72 3.24 -0.90
N LEU A 26 9.21 2.14 -0.38
CA LEU A 26 8.36 2.12 0.82
C LEU A 26 9.14 2.41 2.11
N GLU A 27 10.44 2.12 2.11
CA GLU A 27 11.32 2.36 3.26
C GLU A 27 11.87 3.79 3.28
N ARG A 28 12.33 4.30 2.13
CA ARG A 28 13.17 5.52 2.04
C ARG A 28 12.58 6.62 1.17
N GLY A 29 11.53 6.33 0.39
CA GLY A 29 11.00 7.21 -0.62
C GLY A 29 11.67 7.06 -1.99
N PHE A 30 11.03 7.60 -3.04
CA PHE A 30 11.49 7.44 -4.42
C PHE A 30 12.86 8.07 -4.69
N ASN A 31 13.13 9.24 -4.11
CA ASN A 31 14.36 9.99 -4.38
C ASN A 31 15.61 9.43 -3.67
N ALA A 32 15.42 8.62 -2.62
CA ALA A 32 16.52 8.17 -1.75
C ALA A 32 17.28 6.91 -2.24
N PHE A 33 16.93 6.33 -3.38
CA PHE A 33 17.67 5.20 -3.94
C PHE A 33 18.04 5.42 -5.41
N SER A 34 19.04 4.68 -5.87
CA SER A 34 19.54 4.72 -7.25
C SER A 34 19.73 3.32 -7.80
N TYR A 35 19.98 3.20 -9.11
CA TYR A 35 20.32 1.92 -9.74
C TYR A 35 21.62 1.30 -9.20
N GLN A 36 22.54 2.12 -8.70
CA GLN A 36 23.74 1.61 -8.03
C GLN A 36 23.41 0.89 -6.72
N HIS A 37 22.44 1.43 -5.94
CA HIS A 37 21.98 0.77 -4.73
C HIS A 37 21.30 -0.57 -5.04
N LEU A 38 20.42 -0.61 -6.05
CA LEU A 38 19.77 -1.84 -6.49
C LEU A 38 20.79 -2.88 -7.03
N ALA A 39 21.74 -2.43 -7.83
CA ALA A 39 22.77 -3.29 -8.43
C ALA A 39 23.63 -3.96 -7.35
N LYS A 40 24.02 -3.20 -6.32
CA LYS A 40 24.80 -3.69 -5.18
C LYS A 40 24.04 -4.81 -4.44
N GLU A 41 22.78 -4.57 -4.09
CA GLU A 41 21.97 -5.54 -3.34
C GLU A 41 21.65 -6.81 -4.18
N LEU A 42 21.46 -6.65 -5.48
CA LEU A 42 21.14 -7.76 -6.38
C LEU A 42 22.38 -8.52 -6.89
N GLY A 43 23.59 -8.03 -6.57
CA GLY A 43 24.84 -8.64 -7.05
C GLY A 43 25.00 -8.56 -8.59
N MET A 44 24.48 -7.48 -9.22
CA MET A 44 24.52 -7.31 -10.68
C MET A 44 25.12 -5.98 -11.10
N LYS A 45 25.41 -5.83 -12.39
CA LYS A 45 25.89 -4.54 -12.94
C LYS A 45 24.70 -3.59 -13.15
N PRO A 46 24.84 -2.25 -12.94
CA PRO A 46 23.79 -1.27 -13.20
C PRO A 46 23.22 -1.36 -14.63
N ALA A 47 24.04 -1.70 -15.61
CA ALA A 47 23.60 -1.89 -17.01
C ALA A 47 22.52 -2.97 -17.16
N ALA A 48 22.55 -4.02 -16.34
CA ALA A 48 21.51 -5.04 -16.36
C ALA A 48 20.16 -4.50 -15.85
N ILE A 49 20.17 -3.55 -14.90
CA ILE A 49 18.95 -2.89 -14.44
C ILE A 49 18.40 -1.99 -15.55
N HIS A 50 19.25 -1.20 -16.21
CA HIS A 50 18.85 -0.35 -17.35
C HIS A 50 18.26 -1.14 -18.51
N TYR A 51 18.70 -2.38 -18.73
CA TYR A 51 18.11 -3.25 -19.74
C TYR A 51 16.64 -3.57 -19.44
N HIS A 52 16.28 -3.79 -18.18
CA HIS A 52 14.89 -4.09 -17.77
C HIS A 52 14.02 -2.86 -17.54
N TYR A 53 14.64 -1.78 -17.07
CA TYR A 53 14.03 -0.49 -16.77
C TYR A 53 14.96 0.62 -17.28
N PRO A 54 14.70 1.17 -18.47
CA PRO A 54 15.59 2.15 -19.11
C PRO A 54 15.87 3.39 -18.27
N SER A 55 14.88 3.83 -17.50
CA SER A 55 15.00 4.94 -16.57
C SER A 55 14.44 4.61 -15.18
N LYS A 56 14.85 5.39 -14.17
CA LYS A 56 14.29 5.30 -12.83
C LYS A 56 12.80 5.65 -12.81
N ASP A 57 12.38 6.52 -13.74
CA ASP A 57 10.98 6.91 -13.92
C ASP A 57 10.13 5.74 -14.42
N ASP A 58 10.66 4.93 -15.36
CA ASP A 58 10.00 3.70 -15.82
C ASP A 58 9.87 2.68 -14.68
N LEU A 59 10.91 2.53 -13.86
CA LEU A 59 10.88 1.67 -12.69
C LEU A 59 9.86 2.16 -11.66
N GLY A 60 9.85 3.46 -11.36
CA GLY A 60 8.88 4.07 -10.46
C GLY A 60 7.44 3.91 -10.93
N GLY A 61 7.19 4.16 -12.22
CA GLY A 61 5.89 3.92 -12.84
C GLY A 61 5.44 2.46 -12.73
N ALA A 62 6.36 1.51 -12.96
CA ALA A 62 6.07 0.09 -12.81
C ALA A 62 5.71 -0.31 -11.37
N ILE A 63 6.35 0.31 -10.35
CA ILE A 63 6.02 0.08 -8.94
C ILE A 63 4.60 0.57 -8.65
N VAL A 64 4.26 1.82 -8.99
CA VAL A 64 2.94 2.39 -8.70
C VAL A 64 1.84 1.62 -9.45
N ALA A 65 2.04 1.30 -10.72
CA ALA A 65 1.10 0.49 -11.51
C ALA A 65 0.91 -0.92 -10.90
N ARG A 66 1.96 -1.54 -10.37
CA ARG A 66 1.86 -2.83 -9.68
C ARG A 66 1.04 -2.72 -8.40
N GLN A 67 1.23 -1.68 -7.62
CA GLN A 67 0.47 -1.45 -6.39
C GLN A 67 -1.01 -1.20 -6.69
N LEU A 68 -1.32 -0.45 -7.75
CA LEU A 68 -2.70 -0.24 -8.19
C LEU A 68 -3.36 -1.56 -8.62
N ARG A 69 -2.64 -2.41 -9.38
CA ARG A 69 -3.14 -3.76 -9.74
C ARG A 69 -3.36 -4.64 -8.49
N ARG A 70 -2.46 -4.57 -7.50
CA ARG A 70 -2.59 -5.32 -6.24
C ARG A 70 -3.81 -4.85 -5.43
N LEU A 71 -4.05 -3.53 -5.36
CA LEU A 71 -5.24 -2.97 -4.72
C LEU A 71 -6.52 -3.50 -5.37
N ARG A 72 -6.61 -3.41 -6.70
CA ARG A 72 -7.78 -3.90 -7.45
C ARG A 72 -8.00 -5.39 -7.22
N LYS A 73 -6.93 -6.19 -7.39
CA LYS A 73 -6.99 -7.64 -7.15
C LYS A 73 -7.40 -7.96 -5.71
N TRP A 74 -6.83 -7.27 -4.70
CA TRP A 74 -7.14 -7.49 -3.29
C TRP A 74 -8.59 -7.20 -2.98
N ARG A 75 -9.09 -6.07 -3.46
CA ARG A 75 -10.49 -5.63 -3.29
C ARG A 75 -11.47 -6.64 -3.88
N ASP A 76 -11.12 -7.22 -5.03
CA ASP A 76 -12.00 -8.13 -5.79
C ASP A 76 -11.85 -9.61 -5.38
N LEU A 77 -10.94 -9.93 -4.43
CA LEU A 77 -10.85 -11.29 -3.87
C LEU A 77 -12.12 -11.65 -3.09
N PRO A 78 -12.73 -12.85 -3.27
CA PRO A 78 -13.91 -13.26 -2.53
C PRO A 78 -13.76 -13.09 -1.01
N ARG A 79 -12.58 -13.42 -0.48
CA ARG A 79 -12.23 -13.23 0.95
C ARG A 79 -12.21 -11.76 1.42
N VAL A 80 -12.43 -10.78 0.54
CA VAL A 80 -12.59 -9.36 0.85
C VAL A 80 -13.93 -8.86 0.37
N ALA A 81 -14.29 -9.15 -0.89
CA ALA A 81 -15.52 -8.68 -1.52
C ALA A 81 -16.80 -9.21 -0.80
N ASP A 82 -16.76 -10.47 -0.34
CA ASP A 82 -17.90 -11.13 0.30
C ASP A 82 -18.01 -10.85 1.82
N LEU A 83 -17.07 -10.11 2.39
CA LEU A 83 -17.10 -9.74 3.80
C LEU A 83 -18.17 -8.69 4.08
N VAL A 84 -18.74 -8.74 5.29
CA VAL A 84 -19.59 -7.67 5.79
C VAL A 84 -18.77 -6.38 6.03
N PRO A 85 -19.38 -5.19 6.00
CA PRO A 85 -18.65 -3.91 6.03
C PRO A 85 -17.62 -3.77 7.15
N ARG A 86 -17.95 -4.22 8.37
CA ARG A 86 -17.00 -4.23 9.49
C ARG A 86 -15.75 -5.06 9.18
N GLN A 87 -15.91 -6.25 8.64
CA GLN A 87 -14.80 -7.13 8.30
C GLN A 87 -13.98 -6.57 7.11
N GLN A 88 -14.61 -5.89 6.15
CA GLN A 88 -13.89 -5.20 5.06
C GLN A 88 -13.01 -4.07 5.60
N PHE A 89 -13.49 -3.30 6.58
CA PHE A 89 -12.67 -2.30 7.25
C PHE A 89 -11.49 -2.95 8.01
N GLU A 90 -11.73 -4.04 8.73
CA GLU A 90 -10.66 -4.77 9.43
C GLU A 90 -9.63 -5.38 8.46
N ALA A 91 -10.07 -5.86 7.30
CA ALA A 91 -9.17 -6.33 6.24
C ALA A 91 -8.28 -5.19 5.71
N LEU A 92 -8.82 -3.97 5.59
CA LEU A 92 -8.02 -2.79 5.25
C LEU A 92 -7.02 -2.45 6.35
N VAL A 93 -7.44 -2.42 7.61
CA VAL A 93 -6.55 -2.19 8.77
C VAL A 93 -5.41 -3.20 8.77
N ALA A 94 -5.69 -4.48 8.51
CA ALA A 94 -4.66 -5.52 8.44
C ALA A 94 -3.61 -5.27 7.33
N VAL A 95 -4.00 -4.66 6.19
CA VAL A 95 -3.04 -4.24 5.16
C VAL A 95 -2.09 -3.18 5.70
N TYR A 96 -2.60 -2.20 6.45
CA TYR A 96 -1.76 -1.16 7.06
C TYR A 96 -0.87 -1.73 8.18
N ASP A 97 -1.41 -2.60 9.03
CA ASP A 97 -0.65 -3.25 10.11
C ASP A 97 0.51 -4.09 9.57
N ASN A 98 0.31 -4.78 8.46
CA ASN A 98 1.35 -5.54 7.79
C ASN A 98 2.55 -4.70 7.34
N HIS A 99 2.36 -3.41 7.04
CA HIS A 99 3.48 -2.49 6.76
C HIS A 99 4.37 -2.28 7.98
N LEU A 100 3.83 -2.28 9.18
CA LEU A 100 4.61 -2.15 10.43
C LEU A 100 5.49 -3.37 10.68
N GLY A 101 4.98 -4.57 10.41
CA GLY A 101 5.70 -5.83 10.54
C GLY A 101 6.88 -6.00 9.57
N HIS A 102 6.96 -5.18 8.51
CA HIS A 102 8.02 -5.19 7.50
C HIS A 102 8.90 -3.95 7.62
N ASP A 103 9.79 -3.91 8.60
CA ASP A 103 10.77 -2.83 8.83
C ASP A 103 10.14 -1.43 8.95
N ARG A 104 8.94 -1.36 9.54
CA ARG A 104 8.17 -0.11 9.70
C ARG A 104 7.98 0.66 8.38
N ARG A 105 7.70 -0.06 7.30
CA ARG A 105 7.39 0.54 6.00
C ARG A 105 6.12 1.37 6.07
N VAL A 106 6.06 2.42 5.27
CA VAL A 106 4.81 3.17 5.10
C VAL A 106 4.04 2.68 3.88
N CYS A 107 2.76 3.00 3.78
CA CYS A 107 1.99 2.71 2.58
C CYS A 107 2.50 3.52 1.38
N LEU A 108 2.19 3.08 0.17
CA LEU A 108 2.61 3.74 -1.08
C LEU A 108 2.32 5.25 -1.09
N PHE A 109 1.10 5.63 -0.69
CA PHE A 109 0.71 7.03 -0.64
C PHE A 109 1.56 7.82 0.35
N GLY A 110 1.78 7.28 1.56
CA GLY A 110 2.64 7.91 2.57
C GLY A 110 4.10 8.04 2.16
N ALA A 111 4.62 7.09 1.35
CA ALA A 111 5.99 7.14 0.83
C ALA A 111 6.19 8.20 -0.26
N LEU A 112 5.16 8.47 -1.07
CA LEU A 112 5.28 9.30 -2.27
C LEU A 112 4.65 10.71 -2.14
N ALA A 113 3.76 10.92 -1.15
CA ALA A 113 3.02 12.18 -1.03
C ALA A 113 3.91 13.38 -0.76
N ALA A 114 4.97 13.22 0.04
CA ALA A 114 5.92 14.30 0.35
C ALA A 114 6.67 14.78 -0.91
N ASP A 115 7.05 13.83 -1.77
CA ASP A 115 7.82 14.11 -2.99
C ASP A 115 6.92 14.32 -4.21
N PHE A 116 5.61 14.38 -4.05
CA PHE A 116 4.64 14.31 -5.14
C PHE A 116 4.94 15.23 -6.32
N ARG A 117 5.37 16.47 -6.04
CA ARG A 117 5.63 17.47 -7.09
C ARG A 117 6.90 17.18 -7.91
N THR A 118 7.82 16.38 -7.38
CA THR A 118 9.08 16.01 -8.05
C THR A 118 8.98 14.66 -8.74
N LEU A 119 7.87 13.93 -8.54
CA LEU A 119 7.64 12.65 -9.21
C LEU A 119 7.38 12.84 -10.70
N PRO A 120 7.77 11.88 -11.55
CA PRO A 120 7.37 11.85 -12.96
C PRO A 120 5.85 11.92 -13.13
N VAL A 121 5.36 12.62 -14.16
CA VAL A 121 3.92 12.82 -14.40
C VAL A 121 3.13 11.50 -14.44
N PRO A 122 3.61 10.42 -15.09
CA PRO A 122 2.90 9.13 -15.05
C PRO A 122 2.72 8.59 -13.62
N MET A 123 3.75 8.69 -12.77
CA MET A 123 3.65 8.27 -11.37
C MET A 123 2.63 9.11 -10.59
N GLN A 124 2.61 10.43 -10.81
CA GLN A 124 1.62 11.31 -10.19
C GLN A 124 0.20 10.91 -10.56
N THR A 125 -0.06 10.59 -11.84
CA THR A 125 -1.37 10.18 -12.37
C THR A 125 -1.82 8.86 -11.75
N GLU A 126 -0.96 7.86 -11.74
CA GLU A 126 -1.24 6.55 -11.14
C GLU A 126 -1.46 6.65 -9.62
N LEU A 127 -0.69 7.49 -8.91
CA LEU A 127 -0.85 7.68 -7.47
C LEU A 127 -2.18 8.36 -7.14
N ARG A 128 -2.61 9.34 -7.93
CA ARG A 128 -3.95 9.93 -7.79
C ARG A 128 -5.05 8.89 -8.02
N THR A 129 -4.87 8.05 -9.03
CA THR A 129 -5.82 6.96 -9.35
C THR A 129 -5.89 5.96 -8.19
N PHE A 130 -4.75 5.54 -7.66
CA PHE A 130 -4.68 4.65 -6.49
C PHE A 130 -5.44 5.22 -5.28
N ASN A 131 -5.17 6.49 -4.92
CA ASN A 131 -5.82 7.14 -3.79
C ASN A 131 -7.33 7.29 -4.00
N ARG A 132 -7.75 7.68 -5.21
CA ARG A 132 -9.17 7.82 -5.55
C ARG A 132 -9.88 6.47 -5.44
N GLU A 133 -9.38 5.41 -6.08
CA GLU A 133 -10.02 4.10 -6.07
C GLU A 133 -10.12 3.49 -4.67
N LEU A 134 -9.09 3.67 -3.84
CA LEU A 134 -9.12 3.23 -2.45
C LEU A 134 -10.16 4.01 -1.63
N THR A 135 -10.25 5.33 -1.84
CA THR A 135 -11.22 6.19 -1.15
C THR A 135 -12.65 5.85 -1.56
N GLU A 136 -12.91 5.66 -2.85
CA GLU A 136 -14.22 5.30 -3.39
C GLU A 136 -14.68 3.92 -2.88
N TRP A 137 -13.77 2.94 -2.85
CA TRP A 137 -14.06 1.62 -2.28
C TRP A 137 -14.43 1.73 -0.79
N LEU A 138 -13.64 2.41 0.01
CA LEU A 138 -13.93 2.56 1.44
C LEU A 138 -15.22 3.35 1.68
N ALA A 139 -15.50 4.37 0.87
CA ALA A 139 -16.76 5.11 0.94
C ALA A 139 -17.97 4.20 0.68
N THR A 140 -17.87 3.26 -0.26
CA THR A 140 -18.91 2.26 -0.52
C THR A 140 -19.10 1.34 0.69
N VAL A 141 -18.02 0.83 1.28
CA VAL A 141 -18.06 0.00 2.50
C VAL A 141 -18.76 0.75 3.64
N LEU A 142 -18.40 2.01 3.86
CA LEU A 142 -19.00 2.85 4.89
C LEU A 142 -20.49 3.14 4.63
N ALA A 143 -20.87 3.39 3.37
CA ALA A 143 -22.26 3.62 3.00
C ALA A 143 -23.13 2.39 3.32
N VAL A 144 -22.68 1.20 2.95
CA VAL A 144 -23.37 -0.06 3.26
C VAL A 144 -23.41 -0.28 4.77
N GLY A 145 -22.29 -0.12 5.47
CA GLY A 145 -22.22 -0.30 6.91
C GLY A 145 -23.18 0.62 7.68
N ARG A 146 -23.32 1.87 7.25
CA ARG A 146 -24.28 2.82 7.84
C ARG A 146 -25.74 2.45 7.51
N ALA A 147 -26.01 2.05 6.28
CA ALA A 147 -27.37 1.64 5.86
C ALA A 147 -27.85 0.38 6.61
N THR A 148 -26.94 -0.54 6.93
CA THR A 148 -27.22 -1.77 7.70
C THR A 148 -27.14 -1.56 9.23
N GLY A 149 -26.82 -0.34 9.71
CA GLY A 149 -26.68 -0.03 11.13
C GLY A 149 -25.43 -0.63 11.81
N THR A 150 -24.53 -1.24 11.03
CA THR A 150 -23.28 -1.89 11.54
C THR A 150 -22.14 -0.89 11.72
N MET A 151 -22.27 0.31 11.16
CA MET A 151 -21.29 1.41 11.32
C MET A 151 -22.00 2.72 11.62
N ARG A 152 -21.39 3.56 12.47
CA ARG A 152 -21.90 4.88 12.85
C ARG A 152 -20.80 5.92 12.62
N PHE A 153 -21.15 7.03 11.97
CA PHE A 153 -20.24 8.16 11.77
C PHE A 153 -21.04 9.38 11.32
N VAL A 154 -20.48 10.56 11.54
CA VAL A 154 -21.02 11.85 11.11
C VAL A 154 -20.46 12.21 9.73
N GLY A 155 -21.24 12.91 8.91
CA GLY A 155 -20.85 13.37 7.58
C GLY A 155 -21.13 12.36 6.46
N SER A 156 -20.60 12.65 5.26
CA SER A 156 -20.75 11.76 4.11
C SER A 156 -19.80 10.55 4.19
N PRO A 157 -20.16 9.40 3.59
CA PRO A 157 -19.24 8.26 3.49
C PRO A 157 -17.90 8.61 2.82
N ALA A 158 -17.91 9.48 1.81
CA ALA A 158 -16.70 9.92 1.12
C ALA A 158 -15.79 10.76 2.05
N ALA A 159 -16.34 11.68 2.83
CA ALA A 159 -15.57 12.47 3.79
C ALA A 159 -14.99 11.58 4.92
N LYS A 160 -15.79 10.62 5.42
CA LYS A 160 -15.32 9.68 6.44
C LYS A 160 -14.24 8.75 5.89
N ALA A 161 -14.37 8.27 4.65
CA ALA A 161 -13.33 7.46 3.99
C ALA A 161 -12.00 8.23 3.87
N ALA A 162 -12.06 9.48 3.40
CA ALA A 162 -10.88 10.34 3.33
C ALA A 162 -10.23 10.56 4.71
N GLN A 163 -11.03 10.82 5.74
CA GLN A 163 -10.56 10.96 7.13
C GLN A 163 -9.86 9.68 7.60
N LEU A 164 -10.48 8.51 7.44
CA LEU A 164 -9.93 7.23 7.89
C LEU A 164 -8.60 6.91 7.20
N LEU A 165 -8.53 7.06 5.87
CA LEU A 165 -7.30 6.81 5.10
C LEU A 165 -6.18 7.77 5.48
N THR A 166 -6.49 9.04 5.69
CA THR A 166 -5.51 10.03 6.17
C THR A 166 -5.01 9.67 7.56
N THR A 167 -5.91 9.26 8.46
CA THR A 167 -5.57 8.86 9.83
C THR A 167 -4.69 7.60 9.84
N LEU A 168 -5.05 6.56 9.07
CA LEU A 168 -4.23 5.34 8.95
C LEU A 168 -2.85 5.61 8.33
N THR A 169 -2.78 6.46 7.28
CA THR A 169 -1.51 6.87 6.68
C THR A 169 -0.65 7.64 7.68
N GLY A 170 -1.23 8.61 8.39
CA GLY A 170 -0.55 9.37 9.43
C GLY A 170 -0.07 8.50 10.59
N ALA A 171 -0.89 7.53 11.00
CA ALA A 171 -0.55 6.58 12.06
C ALA A 171 0.70 5.75 11.71
N LEU A 172 0.85 5.31 10.44
CA LEU A 172 2.08 4.64 9.98
C LEU A 172 3.29 5.56 10.04
N GLN A 173 3.15 6.85 9.67
CA GLN A 173 4.25 7.81 9.75
C GLN A 173 4.70 8.04 11.20
N VAL A 174 3.74 8.19 12.10
CA VAL A 174 4.04 8.34 13.54
C VAL A 174 4.70 7.09 14.11
N ALA A 175 4.23 5.90 13.74
CA ALA A 175 4.81 4.63 14.18
C ALA A 175 6.26 4.42 13.72
N ARG A 176 6.72 5.08 12.64
CA ARG A 176 8.13 5.05 12.22
C ARG A 176 9.06 5.79 13.20
N VAL A 177 8.54 6.81 13.87
CA VAL A 177 9.33 7.69 14.74
C VAL A 177 9.39 7.15 16.17
N HIS A 178 8.36 6.41 16.59
CA HIS A 178 8.22 5.92 17.95
C HIS A 178 8.51 4.43 18.06
N ASP A 179 9.14 4.01 19.16
CA ASP A 179 9.41 2.59 19.45
C ASP A 179 8.14 1.84 19.86
N GLU A 180 7.22 2.50 20.57
CA GLU A 180 5.90 1.97 20.87
C GLU A 180 4.92 2.28 19.73
N THR A 181 3.98 1.37 19.48
CA THR A 181 3.13 1.41 18.29
C THR A 181 1.88 2.25 18.53
N PRO A 182 1.90 3.58 18.32
CA PRO A 182 0.69 4.39 18.42
C PRO A 182 -0.36 3.99 17.38
N PHE A 183 0.02 3.21 16.37
CA PHE A 183 -0.90 2.69 15.36
C PHE A 183 -2.07 1.91 15.96
N GLN A 184 -1.80 0.98 16.88
CA GLN A 184 -2.86 0.17 17.51
C GLN A 184 -3.80 1.01 18.38
N VAL A 185 -3.27 2.03 19.05
CA VAL A 185 -4.08 2.98 19.82
C VAL A 185 -5.02 3.77 18.90
N ILE A 186 -4.48 4.28 17.79
CA ILE A 186 -5.27 5.02 16.79
C ILE A 186 -6.33 4.13 16.16
N VAL A 187 -5.98 2.90 15.77
CA VAL A 187 -6.94 1.94 15.22
C VAL A 187 -8.02 1.59 16.25
N GLY A 188 -7.67 1.42 17.52
CA GLY A 188 -8.62 1.23 18.60
C GLY A 188 -9.65 2.37 18.68
N GLN A 189 -9.18 3.63 18.60
CA GLN A 189 -10.05 4.81 18.58
C GLN A 189 -10.98 4.83 17.35
N LEU A 190 -10.45 4.49 16.16
CA LEU A 190 -11.27 4.41 14.95
C LEU A 190 -12.36 3.33 15.06
N ARG A 191 -12.07 2.19 15.71
CA ARG A 191 -13.05 1.14 15.98
C ARG A 191 -14.15 1.62 16.93
N LEU A 192 -13.78 2.30 18.02
CA LEU A 192 -14.75 2.91 18.94
C LEU A 192 -15.68 3.90 18.23
N GLU A 193 -15.14 4.77 17.38
CA GLU A 193 -15.93 5.73 16.62
C GLU A 193 -16.89 5.07 15.62
N LEU A 194 -16.44 4.01 14.92
CA LEU A 194 -17.24 3.36 13.88
C LEU A 194 -18.24 2.35 14.43
N PHE A 195 -17.88 1.64 15.50
CA PHE A 195 -18.64 0.48 15.97
C PHE A 195 -19.22 0.66 17.38
N GLY A 196 -18.69 1.62 18.16
CA GLY A 196 -19.17 1.88 19.52
C GLY A 196 -18.74 0.84 20.56
N THR A 197 -17.76 -0.03 20.21
CA THR A 197 -17.24 -1.10 21.10
C THR A 197 -15.74 -1.23 20.97
#